data_d8e83ac7b445e291904f73b69dd69e89
#
_entry.id   d8e83ac7b445e291904f73b69dd69e89
#
_cell.length_a   1.000
_cell.length_b   1.000
_cell.length_c   1.000
_cell.angle_alpha   90.00
_cell.angle_beta   90.00
_cell.angle_gamma   90.00
#
_symmetry.space_group_name_H-M   'P 1'
#
loop_
_entity.id
_entity.type
_entity.pdbx_description
1 polymer ?
#
loop_
_entity_poly.entity_id
_entity_poly.type
_entity_poly.pdbx_seq_one_letter_code
_entity_poly.pdbx_strand_id
1 'polypeptide(L)'
;CRMKNVINITLFLLCLLPSTLWANPDKPWILENTDQELFMGNGSQFIFFDTNNDITPSQAMRLARDGKFETIQVRTPSLGYTDTTSWMYLNIDGSKTDSDEWYIIMRNPSLGYIDVYEATGTRTVPRWRTGSTRSFYSRPVAHRDFVFPLDFSQKKNQEYLIRVKSSIAMQLPLSVQSY
;
A
#
# COMPACT_ATOMS: atom_id res chain seq x y z
N CYS A 1 8.15 30.93 -67.46
CA CYS A 1 8.70 29.94 -66.54
C CYS A 1 8.12 30.18 -65.16
N ARG A 2 7.21 29.31 -64.72
CA ARG A 2 6.47 29.47 -63.43
C ARG A 2 7.02 28.47 -62.42
N MET A 3 7.74 28.96 -61.40
CA MET A 3 8.19 28.16 -60.27
C MET A 3 6.98 27.86 -59.38
N LYS A 4 6.69 26.57 -59.15
CA LYS A 4 5.69 26.10 -58.15
C LYS A 4 6.40 25.93 -56.83
N ASN A 5 6.01 26.74 -55.81
CA ASN A 5 6.39 26.53 -54.42
C ASN A 5 5.66 25.29 -53.88
N VAL A 6 6.42 24.27 -53.55
CA VAL A 6 5.91 23.11 -52.79
C VAL A 6 6.08 23.43 -51.31
N ILE A 7 4.96 23.70 -50.64
CA ILE A 7 4.93 23.87 -49.21
C ILE A 7 4.96 22.46 -48.60
N ASN A 8 6.06 22.12 -47.95
CA ASN A 8 6.23 20.88 -47.24
C ASN A 8 5.62 21.05 -45.83
N ILE A 9 4.37 20.58 -45.64
CA ILE A 9 3.71 20.55 -44.33
C ILE A 9 4.21 19.31 -43.61
N THR A 10 5.22 19.47 -42.77
CA THR A 10 5.65 18.45 -41.81
C THR A 10 4.64 18.39 -40.68
N LEU A 11 3.75 17.40 -40.78
CA LEU A 11 2.78 17.11 -39.72
C LEU A 11 3.52 16.56 -38.48
N PHE A 12 3.72 17.41 -37.50
CA PHE A 12 4.26 17.01 -36.19
C PHE A 12 3.16 16.22 -35.46
N LEU A 13 3.20 14.90 -35.57
CA LEU A 13 2.35 14.00 -34.81
C LEU A 13 2.85 14.01 -33.37
N LEU A 14 2.28 14.92 -32.54
CA LEU A 14 2.51 14.97 -31.12
C LEU A 14 1.90 13.70 -30.52
N CYS A 15 2.69 12.65 -30.33
CA CYS A 15 2.30 11.48 -29.56
C CYS A 15 2.00 11.95 -28.12
N LEU A 16 0.73 12.14 -27.82
CA LEU A 16 0.22 12.19 -26.46
C LEU A 16 0.42 10.80 -25.85
N LEU A 17 1.61 10.54 -25.31
CA LEU A 17 1.81 9.42 -24.42
C LEU A 17 0.89 9.64 -23.21
N PRO A 18 0.01 8.69 -22.87
CA PRO A 18 -0.72 8.79 -21.64
C PRO A 18 0.34 8.89 -20.52
N SER A 19 0.32 9.99 -19.80
CA SER A 19 1.07 10.12 -18.55
C SER A 19 0.47 9.10 -17.59
N THR A 20 0.97 7.87 -17.62
CA THR A 20 0.75 6.94 -16.54
C THR A 20 1.28 7.63 -15.30
N LEU A 21 0.38 8.05 -14.42
CA LEU A 21 0.75 8.52 -13.08
C LEU A 21 1.41 7.33 -12.38
N TRP A 22 2.73 7.23 -12.51
CA TRP A 22 3.51 6.27 -11.76
C TRP A 22 3.38 6.66 -10.30
N ALA A 23 2.98 5.69 -9.50
CA ALA A 23 2.97 5.83 -8.06
C ALA A 23 4.34 6.31 -7.60
N ASN A 24 4.37 7.38 -6.78
CA ASN A 24 5.61 7.81 -6.14
C ASN A 24 5.70 7.17 -4.75
N PRO A 25 6.41 6.04 -4.61
CA PRO A 25 6.52 5.32 -3.34
C PRO A 25 7.32 6.11 -2.30
N ASP A 26 8.04 7.14 -2.72
CA ASP A 26 8.88 7.96 -1.84
C ASP A 26 8.07 8.98 -1.01
N LYS A 27 6.78 9.17 -1.32
CA LYS A 27 5.94 10.09 -0.55
C LYS A 27 5.33 9.38 0.66
N PRO A 28 5.88 9.57 1.88
CA PRO A 28 5.35 8.91 3.07
C PRO A 28 4.02 9.51 3.54
N TRP A 29 3.27 8.73 4.30
CA TRP A 29 2.24 9.24 5.18
C TRP A 29 2.90 9.92 6.38
N ILE A 30 2.76 11.23 6.46
CA ILE A 30 3.29 12.02 7.57
C ILE A 30 2.23 12.00 8.67
N LEU A 31 2.61 11.46 9.83
CA LEU A 31 1.78 11.46 11.03
C LEU A 31 2.00 12.77 11.78
N GLU A 32 0.91 13.44 12.14
CA GLU A 32 0.92 14.68 12.91
C GLU A 32 0.12 14.50 14.20
N ASN A 33 0.40 15.31 15.23
CA ASN A 33 -0.28 15.25 16.53
C ASN A 33 -1.72 15.79 16.50
N THR A 34 -2.47 15.40 15.49
CA THR A 34 -3.88 15.72 15.33
C THR A 34 -4.67 14.43 15.36
N ASP A 35 -5.92 14.47 15.82
CA ASP A 35 -6.86 13.33 15.80
C ASP A 35 -7.19 12.89 14.35
N GLN A 36 -6.15 12.75 13.52
CA GLN A 36 -6.31 12.41 12.12
C GLN A 36 -6.29 10.90 11.94
N GLU A 37 -7.37 10.40 11.41
CA GLU A 37 -7.40 9.09 10.81
C GLU A 37 -7.00 9.22 9.33
N LEU A 38 -5.86 8.64 8.97
CA LEU A 38 -5.38 8.58 7.59
C LEU A 38 -5.97 7.34 6.91
N PHE A 39 -6.79 7.55 5.90
CA PHE A 39 -7.42 6.46 5.14
C PHE A 39 -6.68 6.17 3.84
N MET A 40 -6.87 4.96 3.33
CA MET A 40 -6.55 4.65 1.93
C MET A 40 -7.30 5.61 0.99
N GLY A 41 -6.71 5.90 -0.16
CA GLY A 41 -7.35 6.71 -1.20
C GLY A 41 -6.82 8.14 -1.34
N ASN A 42 -5.88 8.59 -0.51
CA ASN A 42 -5.23 9.89 -0.67
C ASN A 42 -3.91 9.84 -1.48
N GLY A 43 -3.69 8.76 -2.22
CA GLY A 43 -2.60 8.64 -3.20
C GLY A 43 -1.23 8.27 -2.63
N SER A 44 -1.14 7.93 -1.34
CA SER A 44 0.12 7.53 -0.68
C SER A 44 0.16 6.04 -0.32
N GLN A 45 -0.80 5.26 -0.80
CA GLN A 45 -0.86 3.82 -0.63
C GLN A 45 -0.89 3.14 -1.96
N PHE A 46 -0.30 1.96 -1.98
CA PHE A 46 -0.06 1.22 -3.19
C PHE A 46 -0.48 -0.22 -3.01
N ILE A 47 -1.06 -0.78 -4.05
CA ILE A 47 -1.49 -2.18 -4.09
C ILE A 47 -0.90 -2.89 -5.30
N PHE A 48 -0.61 -4.16 -5.13
CA PHE A 48 -0.18 -5.06 -6.19
C PHE A 48 -0.93 -6.39 -6.07
N PHE A 49 -1.38 -6.91 -7.21
CA PHE A 49 -2.11 -8.17 -7.29
C PHE A 49 -1.19 -9.28 -7.79
N ASP A 50 -0.85 -10.18 -6.89
CA ASP A 50 -0.05 -11.38 -7.20
C ASP A 50 -0.98 -12.51 -7.63
N THR A 51 -1.29 -12.56 -8.93
CA THR A 51 -2.23 -13.52 -9.51
C THR A 51 -1.72 -14.96 -9.48
N ASN A 52 -0.41 -15.14 -9.48
CA ASN A 52 0.21 -16.46 -9.42
C ASN A 52 0.43 -16.94 -7.99
N ASN A 53 0.31 -16.05 -7.00
CA ASN A 53 0.58 -16.32 -5.58
C ASN A 53 2.01 -16.82 -5.30
N ASP A 54 3.00 -16.40 -6.07
CA ASP A 54 4.38 -16.87 -6.03
C ASP A 54 5.41 -15.82 -5.60
N ILE A 55 4.98 -14.56 -5.42
CA ILE A 55 5.85 -13.46 -5.04
C ILE A 55 6.22 -13.56 -3.55
N THR A 56 7.52 -13.52 -3.28
CA THR A 56 8.06 -13.45 -1.92
C THR A 56 7.95 -12.03 -1.34
N PRO A 57 7.95 -11.86 0.01
CA PRO A 57 7.92 -10.53 0.63
C PRO A 57 9.05 -9.59 0.17
N SER A 58 10.25 -10.14 -0.05
CA SER A 58 11.40 -9.35 -0.53
C SER A 58 11.24 -8.92 -1.99
N GLN A 59 10.61 -9.74 -2.83
CA GLN A 59 10.27 -9.35 -4.20
C GLN A 59 9.16 -8.29 -4.21
N ALA A 60 8.11 -8.47 -3.41
CA ALA A 60 7.04 -7.49 -3.28
C ALA A 60 7.56 -6.13 -2.81
N MET A 61 8.48 -6.10 -1.81
CA MET A 61 9.10 -4.85 -1.35
C MET A 61 9.91 -4.16 -2.45
N ARG A 62 10.67 -4.91 -3.26
CA ARG A 62 11.39 -4.33 -4.41
C ARG A 62 10.42 -3.75 -5.43
N LEU A 63 9.38 -4.50 -5.80
CA LEU A 63 8.36 -4.02 -6.74
C LEU A 63 7.67 -2.74 -6.25
N ALA A 64 7.40 -2.65 -4.94
CA ALA A 64 6.82 -1.46 -4.34
C ALA A 64 7.76 -0.25 -4.47
N ARG A 65 9.03 -0.41 -4.09
CA ARG A 65 10.05 0.65 -4.19
C ARG A 65 10.36 1.04 -5.64
N ASP A 66 10.26 0.11 -6.58
CA ASP A 66 10.40 0.35 -8.01
C ASP A 66 9.14 0.99 -8.66
N GLY A 67 8.13 1.36 -7.84
CA GLY A 67 6.90 2.00 -8.30
C GLY A 67 6.00 1.09 -9.16
N LYS A 68 6.08 -0.24 -8.97
CA LYS A 68 5.29 -1.22 -9.73
C LYS A 68 3.93 -1.52 -9.09
N PHE A 69 3.65 -0.95 -7.92
CA PHE A 69 2.35 -1.03 -7.28
C PHE A 69 1.43 0.05 -7.83
N GLU A 70 0.16 -0.25 -7.93
CA GLU A 70 -0.86 0.73 -8.34
C GLU A 70 -1.26 1.62 -7.18
N THR A 71 -1.47 2.90 -7.45
CA THR A 71 -1.94 3.85 -6.44
C THR A 71 -3.41 3.60 -6.12
N ILE A 72 -3.73 3.51 -4.83
CA ILE A 72 -5.11 3.37 -4.37
C ILE A 72 -5.78 4.75 -4.36
N GLN A 73 -6.91 4.86 -5.09
CA GLN A 73 -7.70 6.08 -5.22
C GLN A 73 -9.02 6.02 -4.42
N VAL A 74 -9.32 4.88 -3.82
CA VAL A 74 -10.56 4.65 -3.09
C VAL A 74 -10.28 4.28 -1.63
N ARG A 75 -11.14 4.76 -0.72
CA ARG A 75 -11.00 4.51 0.73
C ARG A 75 -11.07 3.03 1.10
N THR A 76 -11.85 2.25 0.38
CA THR A 76 -12.03 0.83 0.62
C THR A 76 -11.96 0.08 -0.71
N PRO A 77 -10.77 -0.37 -1.12
CA PRO A 77 -10.65 -1.23 -2.29
C PRO A 77 -11.47 -2.50 -2.10
N SER A 78 -12.26 -2.84 -3.11
CA SER A 78 -13.07 -4.04 -3.12
C SER A 78 -12.70 -4.89 -4.34
N LEU A 79 -12.21 -6.09 -4.10
CA LEU A 79 -11.73 -7.02 -5.12
C LEU A 79 -12.72 -8.15 -5.41
N GLY A 80 -13.85 -8.15 -4.68
CA GLY A 80 -14.81 -9.24 -4.78
C GLY A 80 -14.23 -10.58 -4.32
N TYR A 81 -14.72 -11.67 -4.90
CA TYR A 81 -14.18 -13.00 -4.67
C TYR A 81 -12.98 -13.24 -5.59
N THR A 82 -11.83 -13.53 -5.02
CA THR A 82 -10.60 -13.77 -5.77
C THR A 82 -9.67 -14.72 -5.02
N ASP A 83 -8.93 -15.55 -5.75
CA ASP A 83 -7.85 -16.37 -5.20
C ASP A 83 -6.49 -15.65 -5.24
N THR A 84 -6.48 -14.42 -5.75
CA THR A 84 -5.28 -13.58 -5.88
C THR A 84 -4.81 -13.11 -4.51
N THR A 85 -3.51 -13.16 -4.28
CA THR A 85 -2.88 -12.50 -3.15
C THR A 85 -2.75 -11.01 -3.43
N SER A 86 -3.17 -10.17 -2.47
CA SER A 86 -2.99 -8.73 -2.54
C SER A 86 -1.84 -8.30 -1.63
N TRP A 87 -0.96 -7.45 -2.16
CA TRP A 87 0.12 -6.82 -1.42
C TRP A 87 -0.15 -5.32 -1.34
N MET A 88 -0.21 -4.79 -0.12
CA MET A 88 -0.31 -3.35 0.10
C MET A 88 1.01 -2.83 0.66
N TYR A 89 1.46 -1.68 0.15
CA TYR A 89 2.66 -1.00 0.61
C TYR A 89 2.30 0.31 1.29
N LEU A 90 2.90 0.54 2.45
CA LEU A 90 2.77 1.76 3.24
C LEU A 90 4.16 2.29 3.56
N ASN A 91 4.37 3.56 3.30
CA ASN A 91 5.53 4.32 3.78
C ASN A 91 5.02 5.35 4.79
N ILE A 92 5.45 5.26 6.05
CA ILE A 92 4.91 6.04 7.17
C ILE A 92 6.05 6.82 7.83
N ASP A 93 5.87 8.13 7.98
CA ASP A 93 6.79 9.02 8.65
C ASP A 93 6.19 9.58 9.95
N GLY A 94 6.69 9.11 11.07
CA GLY A 94 6.34 9.57 12.42
C GLY A 94 7.22 10.70 12.95
N SER A 95 7.94 11.43 12.10
CA SER A 95 8.85 12.50 12.55
C SER A 95 8.16 13.72 13.13
N LYS A 96 6.86 13.91 12.83
CA LYS A 96 6.06 15.05 13.28
C LYS A 96 5.06 14.69 14.38
N THR A 97 5.13 13.48 14.93
CA THR A 97 4.30 13.07 16.06
C THR A 97 5.15 12.74 17.27
N ASP A 98 4.68 13.14 18.44
CA ASP A 98 5.24 12.78 19.74
C ASP A 98 4.46 11.60 20.36
N SER A 99 3.33 11.20 19.77
CA SER A 99 2.54 10.07 20.24
C SER A 99 3.18 8.75 19.82
N ASP A 100 3.28 7.84 20.78
CA ASP A 100 3.72 6.45 20.53
C ASP A 100 2.53 5.51 20.25
N GLU A 101 1.29 6.03 20.30
CA GLU A 101 0.06 5.26 20.17
C GLU A 101 -0.53 5.36 18.76
N TRP A 102 0.23 4.94 17.76
CA TRP A 102 -0.23 4.84 16.37
C TRP A 102 -0.43 3.40 15.95
N TYR A 103 -1.45 3.17 15.11
CA TYR A 103 -1.85 1.84 14.68
C TYR A 103 -2.22 1.81 13.21
N ILE A 104 -1.80 0.75 12.52
CA ILE A 104 -2.40 0.34 11.26
C ILE A 104 -3.63 -0.49 11.59
N ILE A 105 -4.78 -0.15 11.01
CA ILE A 105 -6.05 -0.84 11.28
C ILE A 105 -6.66 -1.33 9.98
N MET A 106 -6.98 -2.63 9.94
CA MET A 106 -7.73 -3.27 8.87
C MET A 106 -9.12 -3.64 9.41
N ARG A 107 -10.14 -2.87 9.02
CA ARG A 107 -11.52 -3.01 9.53
C ARG A 107 -12.35 -4.05 8.77
N ASN A 108 -11.76 -5.20 8.52
CA ASN A 108 -12.47 -6.35 7.96
C ASN A 108 -12.06 -7.63 8.70
N PRO A 109 -12.79 -8.00 9.78
CA PRO A 109 -12.43 -9.13 10.64
C PRO A 109 -12.55 -10.51 9.93
N SER A 110 -13.13 -10.55 8.74
CA SER A 110 -13.35 -11.78 7.99
C SER A 110 -12.22 -12.15 7.04
N LEU A 111 -11.20 -11.28 6.86
CA LEU A 111 -10.05 -11.57 6.00
C LEU A 111 -9.29 -12.81 6.46
N GLY A 112 -9.09 -13.77 5.55
CA GLY A 112 -8.58 -15.10 5.86
C GLY A 112 -7.16 -15.07 6.43
N TYR A 113 -6.21 -14.54 5.69
CA TYR A 113 -4.79 -14.44 6.06
C TYR A 113 -4.32 -13.00 5.89
N ILE A 114 -3.67 -12.48 6.93
CA ILE A 114 -3.01 -11.17 6.92
C ILE A 114 -1.61 -11.36 7.48
N ASP A 115 -0.61 -11.11 6.66
CA ASP A 115 0.80 -11.15 7.05
C ASP A 115 1.38 -9.74 6.88
N VAL A 116 1.94 -9.18 7.95
CA VAL A 116 2.56 -7.86 7.96
C VAL A 116 4.07 -7.99 8.06
N TYR A 117 4.76 -7.32 7.17
CA TYR A 117 6.21 -7.28 7.09
C TYR A 117 6.70 -5.84 7.22
N GLU A 118 7.85 -5.67 7.86
CA GLU A 118 8.54 -4.40 7.97
C GLU A 118 9.84 -4.42 7.18
N ALA A 119 10.17 -3.30 6.52
CA ALA A 119 11.46 -3.13 5.87
C ALA A 119 12.53 -2.68 6.87
N THR A 120 13.61 -3.45 6.95
CA THR A 120 14.79 -3.11 7.73
C THR A 120 15.99 -3.08 6.78
N GLY A 121 16.29 -1.88 6.26
CA GLY A 121 17.28 -1.71 5.18
C GLY A 121 16.86 -2.44 3.91
N THR A 122 17.66 -3.39 3.46
CA THR A 122 17.35 -4.24 2.28
C THR A 122 16.53 -5.48 2.61
N ARG A 123 16.28 -5.76 3.89
CA ARG A 123 15.59 -6.95 4.37
C ARG A 123 14.12 -6.66 4.62
N THR A 124 13.27 -7.66 4.39
CA THR A 124 11.85 -7.65 4.71
C THR A 124 11.61 -8.65 5.83
N VAL A 125 11.25 -8.15 7.01
CA VAL A 125 11.14 -8.95 8.24
C VAL A 125 9.66 -9.16 8.58
N PRO A 126 9.19 -10.39 8.82
CA PRO A 126 7.84 -10.63 9.28
C PRO A 126 7.64 -10.07 10.69
N ARG A 127 6.56 -9.30 10.87
CA ARG A 127 6.18 -8.72 12.18
C ARG A 127 4.98 -9.45 12.77
N TRP A 128 3.90 -9.60 11.98
CA TRP A 128 2.67 -10.24 12.44
C TRP A 128 2.10 -11.16 11.38
N ARG A 129 1.52 -12.25 11.83
CA ARG A 129 0.78 -13.22 11.01
C ARG A 129 -0.53 -13.53 11.67
N THR A 130 -1.63 -13.04 11.13
CA THR A 130 -2.98 -13.17 11.68
C THR A 130 -4.01 -13.39 10.57
N GLY A 131 -5.28 -13.27 10.89
CA GLY A 131 -6.40 -13.45 9.97
C GLY A 131 -7.50 -14.30 10.59
N SER A 132 -8.67 -14.34 9.98
CA SER A 132 -9.83 -15.08 10.49
C SER A 132 -9.64 -16.60 10.48
N THR A 133 -8.73 -17.11 9.64
CA THR A 133 -8.35 -18.54 9.56
C THR A 133 -7.30 -18.95 10.59
N ARG A 134 -6.77 -17.99 11.35
CA ARG A 134 -5.79 -18.22 12.43
C ARG A 134 -6.42 -17.98 13.80
N SER A 135 -5.73 -18.46 14.85
CA SER A 135 -6.18 -18.21 16.22
C SER A 135 -6.38 -16.72 16.50
N PHE A 136 -7.41 -16.36 17.25
CA PHE A 136 -7.64 -14.98 17.70
C PHE A 136 -6.42 -14.41 18.46
N TYR A 137 -5.71 -15.25 19.21
CA TYR A 137 -4.50 -14.87 19.93
C TYR A 137 -3.28 -14.56 19.03
N SER A 138 -3.39 -14.76 17.70
CA SER A 138 -2.38 -14.30 16.76
C SER A 138 -2.45 -12.80 16.47
N ARG A 139 -3.50 -12.12 16.94
CA ARG A 139 -3.67 -10.68 16.82
C ARG A 139 -2.75 -9.95 17.78
N PRO A 140 -1.97 -8.94 17.34
CA PRO A 140 -1.08 -8.19 18.26
C PRO A 140 -1.87 -7.36 19.29
N VAL A 141 -3.09 -6.96 18.95
CA VAL A 141 -4.04 -6.33 19.86
C VAL A 141 -5.32 -7.17 19.89
N ALA A 142 -5.83 -7.43 21.09
CA ALA A 142 -7.07 -8.19 21.28
C ALA A 142 -8.30 -7.32 20.93
N HIS A 143 -8.53 -7.17 19.64
CA HIS A 143 -9.59 -6.35 19.08
C HIS A 143 -10.36 -7.11 17.98
N ARG A 144 -11.61 -6.70 17.71
CA ARG A 144 -12.42 -7.29 16.63
C ARG A 144 -11.77 -7.09 15.25
N ASP A 145 -11.30 -5.89 14.97
CA ASP A 145 -10.56 -5.58 13.77
C ASP A 145 -9.08 -5.97 13.93
N PHE A 146 -8.33 -6.01 12.83
CA PHE A 146 -6.90 -6.28 12.91
C PHE A 146 -6.16 -4.97 13.16
N VAL A 147 -5.58 -4.85 14.33
CA VAL A 147 -4.90 -3.65 14.84
C VAL A 147 -3.41 -3.97 15.03
N PHE A 148 -2.54 -3.23 14.35
CA PHE A 148 -1.10 -3.43 14.36
C PHE A 148 -0.43 -2.18 14.93
N PRO A 149 0.21 -2.26 16.11
CA PRO A 149 0.86 -1.13 16.74
C PRO A 149 2.10 -0.71 15.96
N LEU A 150 2.30 0.60 15.82
CA LEU A 150 3.50 1.20 15.25
C LEU A 150 4.41 1.67 16.38
N ASP A 151 5.72 1.44 16.24
CA ASP A 151 6.74 1.86 17.21
C ASP A 151 7.76 2.77 16.52
N PHE A 152 7.69 4.07 16.81
CA PHE A 152 8.60 5.08 16.26
C PHE A 152 9.79 5.41 17.17
N SER A 153 10.00 4.66 18.24
CA SER A 153 11.09 4.89 19.21
C SER A 153 12.47 4.80 18.57
N GLN A 154 12.66 3.85 17.65
CA GLN A 154 13.96 3.58 17.04
C GLN A 154 14.12 4.20 15.66
N LYS A 155 13.03 4.35 14.91
CA LYS A 155 13.06 4.80 13.52
C LYS A 155 11.77 5.55 13.20
N LYS A 156 11.90 6.81 12.78
CA LYS A 156 10.74 7.67 12.46
C LYS A 156 10.10 7.35 11.11
N ASN A 157 10.86 6.92 10.12
CA ASN A 157 10.33 6.51 8.82
C ASN A 157 10.31 4.98 8.72
N GLN A 158 9.15 4.39 8.50
CA GLN A 158 8.91 2.95 8.46
C GLN A 158 8.14 2.55 7.22
N GLU A 159 8.58 1.47 6.59
CA GLU A 159 7.94 0.89 5.43
C GLU A 159 7.34 -0.48 5.80
N TYR A 160 6.08 -0.67 5.43
CA TYR A 160 5.36 -1.91 5.67
C TYR A 160 4.82 -2.50 4.38
N LEU A 161 4.85 -3.83 4.31
CA LEU A 161 4.07 -4.62 3.35
C LEU A 161 3.01 -5.41 4.11
N ILE A 162 1.79 -5.36 3.62
CA ILE A 162 0.68 -6.15 4.13
C ILE A 162 0.22 -7.09 3.03
N ARG A 163 0.43 -8.37 3.25
CA ARG A 163 -0.06 -9.44 2.39
C ARG A 163 -1.43 -9.89 2.86
N VAL A 164 -2.41 -9.89 1.98
CA VAL A 164 -3.76 -10.38 2.27
C VAL A 164 -4.13 -11.48 1.28
N LYS A 165 -4.65 -12.58 1.81
CA LYS A 165 -5.28 -13.66 1.03
C LYS A 165 -6.58 -14.06 1.71
N SER A 166 -7.66 -14.16 0.95
CA SER A 166 -8.97 -14.52 1.49
C SER A 166 -9.77 -15.32 0.47
N SER A 167 -10.50 -16.30 0.94
CA SER A 167 -11.48 -17.07 0.13
C SER A 167 -12.88 -16.45 0.10
N ILE A 168 -13.08 -15.34 0.80
CA ILE A 168 -14.31 -14.57 0.80
C ILE A 168 -14.10 -13.24 0.05
N ALA A 169 -15.18 -12.49 -0.18
CA ALA A 169 -15.12 -11.18 -0.80
C ALA A 169 -14.10 -10.28 -0.08
N MET A 170 -13.06 -9.87 -0.82
CA MET A 170 -11.93 -9.14 -0.28
C MET A 170 -12.20 -7.64 -0.34
N GLN A 171 -12.52 -7.06 0.81
CA GLN A 171 -12.56 -5.61 1.03
C GLN A 171 -11.42 -5.23 1.95
N LEU A 172 -10.68 -4.20 1.60
CA LEU A 172 -9.44 -3.80 2.25
C LEU A 172 -9.54 -2.39 2.86
N PRO A 173 -10.41 -2.17 3.88
CA PRO A 173 -10.55 -0.87 4.56
C PRO A 173 -9.39 -0.67 5.54
N LEU A 174 -8.29 -0.10 5.06
CA LEU A 174 -7.09 0.14 5.84
C LEU A 174 -6.97 1.61 6.21
N SER A 175 -6.61 1.87 7.46
CA SER A 175 -6.29 3.21 7.96
C SER A 175 -5.08 3.18 8.89
N VAL A 176 -4.49 4.36 9.12
CA VAL A 176 -3.51 4.63 10.17
C VAL A 176 -4.07 5.71 11.06
N GLN A 177 -4.12 5.46 12.37
CA GLN A 177 -4.67 6.39 13.35
C GLN A 177 -3.98 6.29 14.70
N SER A 178 -4.05 7.36 15.49
CA SER A 178 -3.74 7.36 16.93
C SER A 178 -4.99 7.01 17.77
N TYR A 179 -4.79 6.50 18.98
CA TYR A 179 -5.81 6.32 20.00
C TYR A 179 -5.50 7.21 21.19
#